data_4096cf3d7d68b8b08aa9b8f4196a52d3
#
_entry.id   4096cf3d7d68b8b08aa9b8f4196a52d3
#
_cell.length_a   1.000
_cell.length_b   1.000
_cell.length_c   1.000
_cell.angle_alpha   90.00
_cell.angle_beta   90.00
_cell.angle_gamma   90.00
#
_symmetry.space_group_name_H-M   'P 1'
#
loop_
_entity.id
_entity.type
_entity.pdbx_description
1 polymer ?
#
loop_
_entity_poly.entity_id
_entity_poly.type
_entity_poly.pdbx_seq_one_letter_code
_entity_poly.pdbx_strand_id
1 'polypeptide(L)'
;MLTVGDKFPNFNLKATVSTESLEKAFFPITNHTYKGKWLLVFFYPKDFTFVCPTEIKGFGDLNKQFADRDTQILAASTDSEFVHLAWRKDHKDLHDLPFPMLADTAKRLSSALGILDEEEAVAKRATFLVDPKGIIRFAYVTDGSVGRNPQEVLRVLDALQTDELCPCNWHKGEETLKVA
;
A
#
# COMPACT_ATOMS: atom_id res chain seq x y z
N MET A 1 1.77 -7.15 15.64
CA MET A 1 1.32 -6.69 14.32
C MET A 1 -0.19 -6.83 14.23
N LEU A 2 -0.90 -5.80 13.76
CA LEU A 2 -2.32 -5.90 13.45
C LEU A 2 -2.55 -6.82 12.25
N THR A 3 -3.70 -7.50 12.24
CA THR A 3 -4.00 -8.54 11.26
C THR A 3 -5.46 -8.48 10.79
N VAL A 4 -5.90 -9.50 10.08
CA VAL A 4 -7.27 -9.61 9.55
C VAL A 4 -8.31 -9.53 10.67
N GLY A 5 -9.31 -8.66 10.49
CA GLY A 5 -10.37 -8.35 11.45
C GLY A 5 -10.08 -7.12 12.32
N ASP A 6 -8.82 -6.70 12.45
CA ASP A 6 -8.47 -5.49 13.19
C ASP A 6 -8.86 -4.23 12.40
N LYS A 7 -9.14 -3.15 13.13
CA LYS A 7 -9.34 -1.84 12.53
C LYS A 7 -8.01 -1.22 12.14
N PHE A 8 -7.88 -0.77 10.90
CA PHE A 8 -6.70 -0.03 10.44
C PHE A 8 -6.57 1.27 11.26
N PRO A 9 -5.37 1.62 11.78
CA PRO A 9 -5.18 2.80 12.60
C PRO A 9 -5.54 4.10 11.89
N ASN A 10 -6.03 5.07 12.65
CA ASN A 10 -6.20 6.42 12.12
C ASN A 10 -4.83 7.05 11.85
N PHE A 11 -4.72 7.75 10.74
CA PHE A 11 -3.52 8.47 10.38
C PHE A 11 -3.83 9.82 9.73
N ASN A 12 -2.86 10.72 9.82
CA ASN A 12 -2.81 11.98 9.09
C ASN A 12 -1.34 12.20 8.73
N LEU A 13 -0.98 11.92 7.48
CA LEU A 13 0.39 11.95 7.01
C LEU A 13 0.51 12.87 5.80
N LYS A 14 1.62 13.59 5.70
CA LYS A 14 1.98 14.24 4.46
C LYS A 14 2.31 13.19 3.41
N ALA A 15 1.96 13.45 2.17
CA ALA A 15 2.24 12.57 1.06
C ALA A 15 2.81 13.35 -0.12
N THR A 16 3.71 12.72 -0.85
CA THR A 16 4.15 13.20 -2.16
C THR A 16 3.20 12.68 -3.23
N VAL A 17 2.51 13.59 -3.90
CA VAL A 17 1.45 13.29 -4.87
C VAL A 17 1.80 13.69 -6.31
N SER A 18 2.76 14.60 -6.50
CA SER A 18 3.16 15.10 -7.82
C SER A 18 4.65 15.45 -7.85
N THR A 19 5.24 15.45 -9.04
CA THR A 19 6.61 15.89 -9.32
C THR A 19 6.65 17.23 -10.10
N GLU A 20 5.49 17.76 -10.50
CA GLU A 20 5.38 18.94 -11.38
C GLU A 20 5.99 20.20 -10.78
N SER A 21 5.59 20.56 -9.56
CA SER A 21 6.11 21.72 -8.84
C SER A 21 6.08 21.48 -7.34
N LEU A 22 6.85 22.25 -6.58
CA LEU A 22 6.90 22.14 -5.13
C LEU A 22 5.53 22.44 -4.48
N GLU A 23 4.79 23.39 -5.04
CA GLU A 23 3.46 23.79 -4.56
C GLU A 23 2.41 22.67 -4.68
N LYS A 24 2.54 21.84 -5.72
CA LYS A 24 1.64 20.71 -6.00
C LYS A 24 2.15 19.35 -5.46
N ALA A 25 3.40 19.32 -4.99
CA ALA A 25 4.06 18.07 -4.63
C ALA A 25 3.45 17.39 -3.42
N PHE A 26 2.92 18.14 -2.47
CA PHE A 26 2.55 17.63 -1.17
C PHE A 26 1.08 17.81 -0.84
N PHE A 27 0.47 16.78 -0.30
CA PHE A 27 -0.91 16.82 0.18
C PHE A 27 -1.06 16.00 1.47
N PRO A 28 -1.81 16.48 2.49
CA PRO A 28 -2.10 15.69 3.67
C PRO A 28 -3.15 14.60 3.34
N ILE A 29 -2.82 13.35 3.64
CA ILE A 29 -3.72 12.22 3.46
C ILE A 29 -4.08 11.63 4.81
N THR A 30 -5.36 11.37 4.99
CA THR A 30 -5.93 10.73 6.17
C THR A 30 -6.67 9.47 5.76
N ASN A 31 -7.04 8.63 6.73
CA ASN A 31 -7.92 7.49 6.49
C ASN A 31 -9.33 7.88 5.98
N HIS A 32 -9.69 9.18 6.02
CA HIS A 32 -10.96 9.68 5.49
C HIS A 32 -10.85 10.27 4.07
N THR A 33 -9.63 10.50 3.57
CA THR A 33 -9.40 11.08 2.22
C THR A 33 -10.05 10.25 1.12
N TYR A 34 -10.06 8.93 1.28
CA TYR A 34 -10.64 7.98 0.32
C TYR A 34 -11.80 7.20 0.94
N LYS A 35 -12.65 7.88 1.71
CA LYS A 35 -13.81 7.26 2.37
C LYS A 35 -14.69 6.51 1.38
N GLY A 36 -15.07 5.29 1.72
CA GLY A 36 -15.93 4.43 0.91
C GLY A 36 -15.18 3.56 -0.10
N LYS A 37 -13.87 3.78 -0.30
CA LYS A 37 -13.02 2.94 -1.13
C LYS A 37 -12.30 1.87 -0.33
N TRP A 38 -11.89 0.82 -1.03
CA TRP A 38 -10.83 -0.05 -0.54
C TRP A 38 -9.50 0.69 -0.53
N LEU A 39 -8.64 0.39 0.43
CA LEU A 39 -7.26 0.88 0.44
C LEU A 39 -6.31 -0.30 0.33
N LEU A 40 -5.35 -0.18 -0.59
CA LEU A 40 -4.13 -0.96 -0.57
C LEU A 40 -3.05 -0.07 0.02
N VAL A 41 -2.61 -0.36 1.23
CA VAL A 41 -1.52 0.37 1.89
C VAL A 41 -0.32 -0.55 1.98
N PHE A 42 0.76 -0.19 1.29
CA PHE A 42 1.97 -0.98 1.36
C PHE A 42 3.15 -0.15 1.87
N PHE A 43 3.88 -0.74 2.81
CA PHE A 43 5.07 -0.16 3.39
C PHE A 43 6.32 -0.77 2.78
N TYR A 44 7.36 0.03 2.66
CA TYR A 44 8.70 -0.39 2.25
C TYR A 44 9.75 0.27 3.14
N PRO A 45 10.97 -0.32 3.30
CA PRO A 45 11.93 0.15 4.30
C PRO A 45 12.49 1.55 4.06
N LYS A 46 13.08 1.79 2.89
CA LYS A 46 13.87 3.02 2.64
C LYS A 46 13.79 3.42 1.17
N ASP A 47 13.73 4.73 0.94
CA ASP A 47 13.95 5.34 -0.38
C ASP A 47 15.41 5.12 -0.85
N PHE A 48 15.67 5.31 -2.14
CA PHE A 48 16.98 5.18 -2.77
C PHE A 48 17.67 3.82 -2.56
N THR A 49 16.87 2.74 -2.48
CA THR A 49 17.36 1.36 -2.37
C THR A 49 17.07 0.54 -3.64
N PHE A 50 17.27 -0.77 -3.61
CA PHE A 50 17.30 -1.61 -4.82
C PHE A 50 16.00 -2.38 -5.06
N VAL A 51 15.43 -3.03 -4.05
CA VAL A 51 14.19 -3.81 -4.16
C VAL A 51 12.96 -2.91 -4.18
N CYS A 52 12.95 -1.85 -3.35
CA CYS A 52 11.80 -0.98 -3.16
C CYS A 52 11.26 -0.36 -4.46
N PRO A 53 12.08 0.20 -5.38
CA PRO A 53 11.55 0.80 -6.59
C PRO A 53 10.89 -0.22 -7.52
N THR A 54 11.35 -1.48 -7.52
CA THR A 54 10.74 -2.53 -8.33
C THR A 54 9.33 -2.87 -7.87
N GLU A 55 9.09 -2.86 -6.56
CA GLU A 55 7.77 -3.10 -5.99
C GLU A 55 6.81 -1.94 -6.25
N ILE A 56 7.29 -0.70 -6.02
CA ILE A 56 6.51 0.52 -6.25
C ILE A 56 6.08 0.60 -7.71
N LYS A 57 7.02 0.34 -8.64
CA LYS A 57 6.71 0.23 -10.07
C LYS A 57 5.70 -0.88 -10.35
N GLY A 58 5.88 -2.07 -9.78
CA GLY A 58 4.97 -3.20 -9.97
C GLY A 58 3.53 -2.90 -9.53
N PHE A 59 3.33 -2.20 -8.42
CA PHE A 59 2.02 -1.68 -8.03
C PHE A 59 1.54 -0.56 -8.96
N GLY A 60 2.45 0.29 -9.45
CA GLY A 60 2.15 1.35 -10.42
C GLY A 60 1.60 0.79 -11.73
N ASP A 61 2.21 -0.26 -12.27
CA ASP A 61 1.80 -0.94 -13.49
C ASP A 61 0.37 -1.54 -13.35
N LEU A 62 -0.05 -1.89 -12.13
CA LEU A 62 -1.37 -2.43 -11.84
C LEU A 62 -2.38 -1.38 -11.34
N ASN A 63 -1.98 -0.11 -11.21
CA ASN A 63 -2.83 0.92 -10.60
C ASN A 63 -4.21 1.03 -11.24
N LYS A 64 -4.30 0.95 -12.57
CA LYS A 64 -5.59 0.97 -13.27
C LYS A 64 -6.46 -0.21 -12.84
N GLN A 65 -5.89 -1.41 -12.72
CA GLN A 65 -6.65 -2.60 -12.32
C GLN A 65 -7.16 -2.51 -10.88
N PHE A 66 -6.38 -1.91 -9.96
CA PHE A 66 -6.86 -1.61 -8.61
C PHE A 66 -7.94 -0.54 -8.60
N ALA A 67 -7.78 0.53 -9.39
CA ALA A 67 -8.78 1.59 -9.51
C ALA A 67 -10.12 1.08 -10.09
N ASP A 68 -10.08 0.17 -11.07
CA ASP A 68 -11.25 -0.50 -11.65
C ASP A 68 -12.01 -1.37 -10.60
N ARG A 69 -11.39 -1.63 -9.43
CA ARG A 69 -11.93 -2.34 -8.27
C ARG A 69 -12.22 -1.41 -7.09
N ASP A 70 -12.40 -0.14 -7.37
CA ASP A 70 -12.64 0.92 -6.37
C ASP A 70 -11.61 0.93 -5.23
N THR A 71 -10.34 0.66 -5.57
CA THR A 71 -9.24 0.55 -4.62
C THR A 71 -8.20 1.62 -4.86
N GLN A 72 -7.87 2.39 -3.81
CA GLN A 72 -6.79 3.37 -3.82
C GLN A 72 -5.51 2.74 -3.29
N ILE A 73 -4.42 2.88 -4.05
CA ILE A 73 -3.08 2.49 -3.62
C ILE A 73 -2.42 3.63 -2.84
N LEU A 74 -1.77 3.30 -1.74
CA LEU A 74 -0.94 4.20 -0.93
C LEU A 74 0.38 3.49 -0.63
N ALA A 75 1.49 4.05 -1.10
CA ALA A 75 2.82 3.64 -0.69
C ALA A 75 3.21 4.38 0.60
N ALA A 76 4.02 3.77 1.46
CA ALA A 76 4.46 4.41 2.69
C ALA A 76 5.87 3.96 3.09
N SER A 77 6.66 4.89 3.60
CA SER A 77 7.90 4.60 4.33
C SER A 77 8.07 5.57 5.50
N THR A 78 9.15 5.40 6.25
CA THR A 78 9.54 6.33 7.32
C THR A 78 10.37 7.51 6.83
N ASP A 79 10.64 7.60 5.53
CA ASP A 79 11.28 8.76 4.89
C ASP A 79 10.33 9.96 4.86
N SER A 80 10.90 11.15 4.65
CA SER A 80 10.12 12.39 4.56
C SER A 80 9.51 12.59 3.17
N GLU A 81 8.47 13.43 3.11
CA GLU A 81 7.84 13.85 1.84
C GLU A 81 8.83 14.46 0.86
N PHE A 82 9.87 15.13 1.36
CA PHE A 82 10.91 15.71 0.52
C PHE A 82 11.85 14.66 -0.06
N VAL A 83 12.16 13.60 0.70
CA VAL A 83 12.96 12.47 0.23
C VAL A 83 12.18 11.72 -0.86
N HIS A 84 10.89 11.44 -0.64
CA HIS A 84 10.01 10.86 -1.67
C HIS A 84 9.99 11.70 -2.95
N LEU A 85 9.89 13.05 -2.84
CA LEU A 85 9.90 13.92 -4.01
C LEU A 85 11.22 13.87 -4.76
N ALA A 86 12.34 13.90 -4.03
CA ALA A 86 13.67 13.80 -4.62
C ALA A 86 13.85 12.47 -5.36
N TRP A 87 13.44 11.36 -4.73
CA TRP A 87 13.54 10.04 -5.34
C TRP A 87 12.64 9.87 -6.54
N ARG A 88 11.40 10.36 -6.50
CA ARG A 88 10.51 10.36 -7.68
C ARG A 88 11.08 11.15 -8.84
N LYS A 89 11.76 12.28 -8.59
CA LYS A 89 12.40 13.07 -9.64
C LYS A 89 13.64 12.42 -10.22
N ASP A 90 14.40 11.69 -9.40
CA ASP A 90 15.66 11.05 -9.79
C ASP A 90 15.41 9.70 -10.50
N HIS A 91 14.41 8.93 -10.06
CA HIS A 91 14.18 7.56 -10.53
C HIS A 91 13.14 7.52 -11.65
N LYS A 92 13.56 7.13 -12.86
CA LYS A 92 12.73 7.12 -14.09
C LYS A 92 11.39 6.39 -13.95
N ASP A 93 11.36 5.27 -13.20
CA ASP A 93 10.16 4.44 -13.04
C ASP A 93 9.21 4.96 -11.95
N LEU A 94 9.62 5.97 -11.17
CA LEU A 94 8.83 6.56 -10.09
C LEU A 94 8.35 7.98 -10.39
N HIS A 95 8.86 8.60 -11.47
CA HIS A 95 8.57 9.98 -11.82
C HIS A 95 7.06 10.23 -11.96
N ASP A 96 6.38 9.40 -12.73
CA ASP A 96 4.95 9.51 -13.05
C ASP A 96 4.09 8.51 -12.24
N LEU A 97 4.51 8.23 -11.01
CA LEU A 97 3.81 7.30 -10.13
C LEU A 97 2.35 7.73 -9.91
N PRO A 98 1.36 6.85 -10.18
CA PRO A 98 -0.05 7.24 -10.20
C PRO A 98 -0.73 7.25 -8.82
N PHE A 99 0.02 7.05 -7.73
CA PHE A 99 -0.49 7.05 -6.37
C PHE A 99 0.45 7.80 -5.40
N PRO A 100 -0.08 8.22 -4.23
CA PRO A 100 0.68 8.94 -3.23
C PRO A 100 1.74 8.08 -2.53
N MET A 101 2.83 8.73 -2.10
CA MET A 101 3.82 8.18 -1.19
C MET A 101 3.71 8.88 0.17
N LEU A 102 3.27 8.16 1.19
CA LEU A 102 3.04 8.65 2.55
C LEU A 102 4.35 8.72 3.34
N ALA A 103 4.58 9.82 4.03
CA ALA A 103 5.74 10.06 4.88
C ALA A 103 5.40 9.78 6.35
N ASP A 104 5.63 8.56 6.84
CA ASP A 104 5.48 8.21 8.26
C ASP A 104 6.73 8.53 9.07
N THR A 105 7.26 9.75 8.90
CA THR A 105 8.52 10.22 9.50
C THR A 105 8.53 10.10 11.04
N ALA A 106 7.37 10.27 11.67
CA ALA A 106 7.22 10.08 13.11
C ALA A 106 7.04 8.60 13.52
N LYS A 107 7.00 7.67 12.55
CA LYS A 107 6.85 6.22 12.75
C LYS A 107 5.59 5.81 13.51
N ARG A 108 4.57 6.67 13.54
CA ARG A 108 3.36 6.43 14.32
C ARG A 108 2.48 5.36 13.69
N LEU A 109 2.33 5.40 12.38
CA LEU A 109 1.49 4.44 11.67
C LEU A 109 2.15 3.06 11.62
N SER A 110 3.44 2.99 11.28
CA SER A 110 4.21 1.75 11.28
C SER A 110 4.29 1.10 12.66
N SER A 111 4.45 1.90 13.73
CA SER A 111 4.40 1.42 15.11
C SER A 111 3.02 0.89 15.50
N ALA A 112 1.96 1.64 15.19
CA ALA A 112 0.58 1.24 15.50
C ALA A 112 0.18 -0.05 14.79
N LEU A 113 0.67 -0.28 13.56
CA LEU A 113 0.50 -1.52 12.81
C LEU A 113 1.37 -2.67 13.33
N GLY A 114 2.38 -2.38 14.15
CA GLY A 114 3.34 -3.36 14.64
C GLY A 114 4.29 -3.89 13.58
N ILE A 115 4.62 -3.05 12.59
CA ILE A 115 5.52 -3.36 11.47
C ILE A 115 6.79 -2.53 11.47
N LEU A 116 7.01 -1.73 12.51
CA LEU A 116 8.27 -1.00 12.68
C LEU A 116 9.37 -2.00 13.07
N ASP A 117 10.48 -1.96 12.37
CA ASP A 117 11.72 -2.57 12.83
C ASP A 117 12.34 -1.62 13.86
N GLU A 118 12.49 -2.08 15.10
CA GLU A 118 12.95 -1.21 16.21
C GLU A 118 14.43 -0.90 16.14
N GLU A 119 15.24 -1.79 15.57
CA GLU A 119 16.68 -1.61 15.45
C GLU A 119 17.02 -0.63 14.33
N GLU A 120 16.47 -0.84 13.15
CA GLU A 120 16.68 0.02 11.97
C GLU A 120 15.78 1.26 11.98
N ALA A 121 14.73 1.29 12.81
CA ALA A 121 13.71 2.33 12.87
C ALA A 121 13.04 2.63 11.51
N VAL A 122 12.83 1.59 10.70
CA VAL A 122 12.16 1.64 9.40
C VAL A 122 10.97 0.69 9.35
N ALA A 123 10.04 0.91 8.43
CA ALA A 123 8.94 0.00 8.23
C ALA A 123 9.40 -1.30 7.55
N LYS A 124 8.87 -2.44 7.98
CA LYS A 124 9.01 -3.72 7.28
C LYS A 124 8.26 -3.70 5.94
N ARG A 125 8.57 -4.64 5.03
CA ARG A 125 7.82 -4.83 3.78
C ARG A 125 6.44 -5.40 4.05
N ALA A 126 5.51 -4.56 4.43
CA ALA A 126 4.15 -4.95 4.78
C ALA A 126 3.13 -4.42 3.76
N THR A 127 2.09 -5.20 3.50
CA THR A 127 0.96 -4.83 2.64
C THR A 127 -0.34 -5.14 3.35
N PHE A 128 -1.27 -4.19 3.32
CA PHE A 128 -2.61 -4.32 3.89
C PHE A 128 -3.65 -4.01 2.83
N LEU A 129 -4.68 -4.87 2.72
CA LEU A 129 -5.95 -4.50 2.07
C LEU A 129 -6.95 -4.16 3.18
N VAL A 130 -7.50 -2.96 3.08
CA VAL A 130 -8.44 -2.42 4.05
C VAL A 130 -9.77 -2.16 3.35
N ASP A 131 -10.85 -2.68 3.90
CA ASP A 131 -12.17 -2.52 3.32
C ASP A 131 -12.75 -1.10 3.54
N PRO A 132 -13.87 -0.74 2.87
CA PRO A 132 -14.50 0.58 3.03
C PRO A 132 -14.95 0.93 4.47
N LYS A 133 -15.03 -0.07 5.37
CA LYS A 133 -15.35 0.12 6.79
C LYS A 133 -14.11 0.37 7.64
N GLY A 134 -12.91 0.28 7.03
CA GLY A 134 -11.62 0.47 7.70
C GLY A 134 -11.11 -0.79 8.40
N ILE A 135 -11.60 -1.96 8.02
CA ILE A 135 -11.16 -3.25 8.59
C ILE A 135 -10.09 -3.88 7.69
N ILE A 136 -9.02 -4.35 8.28
CA ILE A 136 -7.97 -5.10 7.58
C ILE A 136 -8.55 -6.45 7.12
N ARG A 137 -8.50 -6.71 5.82
CA ARG A 137 -8.98 -7.96 5.22
C ARG A 137 -7.85 -8.84 4.69
N PHE A 138 -6.66 -8.28 4.57
CA PHE A 138 -5.44 -8.97 4.18
C PHE A 138 -4.24 -8.29 4.81
N ALA A 139 -3.30 -9.06 5.33
CA ALA A 139 -2.01 -8.59 5.84
C ALA A 139 -0.91 -9.52 5.35
N TYR A 140 0.11 -8.96 4.72
CA TYR A 140 1.21 -9.69 4.08
C TYR A 140 2.53 -9.00 4.40
N VAL A 141 3.47 -9.70 5.00
CA VAL A 141 4.80 -9.18 5.35
C VAL A 141 5.86 -10.13 4.85
N THR A 142 6.84 -9.58 4.14
CA THR A 142 8.01 -10.34 3.66
C THR A 142 9.29 -9.85 4.32
N ASP A 143 10.32 -10.69 4.28
CA ASP A 143 11.68 -10.32 4.62
C ASP A 143 12.18 -9.15 3.77
N GLY A 144 13.08 -8.34 4.31
CA GLY A 144 13.59 -7.12 3.67
C GLY A 144 14.27 -7.36 2.32
N SER A 145 14.80 -8.55 2.08
CA SER A 145 15.49 -8.96 0.85
C SER A 145 14.55 -9.46 -0.27
N VAL A 146 13.28 -9.73 0.05
CA VAL A 146 12.34 -10.38 -0.87
C VAL A 146 11.25 -9.42 -1.32
N GLY A 147 11.23 -9.09 -2.62
CA GLY A 147 10.17 -8.30 -3.24
C GLY A 147 8.82 -9.04 -3.25
N ARG A 148 7.74 -8.27 -3.15
CA ARG A 148 6.36 -8.77 -3.15
C ARG A 148 5.85 -9.09 -4.55
N ASN A 149 4.75 -9.83 -4.62
CA ASN A 149 4.01 -10.08 -5.85
C ASN A 149 2.72 -9.23 -5.89
N PRO A 150 2.68 -8.08 -6.60
CA PRO A 150 1.47 -7.25 -6.70
C PRO A 150 0.27 -7.96 -7.34
N GLN A 151 0.50 -8.94 -8.23
CA GLN A 151 -0.57 -9.73 -8.86
C GLN A 151 -1.30 -10.59 -7.84
N GLU A 152 -0.58 -11.16 -6.86
CA GLU A 152 -1.21 -11.92 -5.79
C GLU A 152 -2.07 -11.01 -4.89
N VAL A 153 -1.63 -9.79 -4.62
CA VAL A 153 -2.44 -8.81 -3.86
C VAL A 153 -3.73 -8.46 -4.63
N LEU A 154 -3.63 -8.30 -5.95
CA LEU A 154 -4.78 -8.06 -6.82
C LEU A 154 -5.74 -9.27 -6.85
N ARG A 155 -5.22 -10.49 -6.95
CA ARG A 155 -5.99 -11.74 -6.89
C ARG A 155 -6.76 -11.85 -5.58
N VAL A 156 -6.11 -11.56 -4.46
CA VAL A 156 -6.75 -11.60 -3.14
C VAL A 156 -7.83 -10.53 -3.00
N LEU A 157 -7.59 -9.31 -3.52
CA LEU A 157 -8.61 -8.26 -3.56
C LEU A 157 -9.84 -8.71 -4.36
N ASP A 158 -9.64 -9.31 -5.53
CA ASP A 158 -10.73 -9.86 -6.34
C ASP A 158 -11.56 -10.87 -5.55
N ALA A 159 -10.89 -11.81 -4.86
CA ALA A 159 -11.56 -12.80 -4.03
C ALA A 159 -12.34 -12.16 -2.85
N LEU A 160 -11.74 -11.19 -2.16
CA LEU A 160 -12.40 -10.47 -1.06
C LEU A 160 -13.64 -9.70 -1.49
N GLN A 161 -13.67 -9.21 -2.72
CA GLN A 161 -14.79 -8.43 -3.26
C GLN A 161 -15.95 -9.30 -3.78
N THR A 162 -15.77 -10.63 -3.91
CA THR A 162 -16.88 -11.52 -4.25
C THR A 162 -17.86 -11.71 -3.09
N ASP A 163 -17.38 -11.58 -1.85
CA ASP A 163 -18.08 -11.95 -0.61
C ASP A 163 -18.53 -13.42 -0.59
N GLU A 164 -17.87 -14.28 -1.38
CA GLU A 164 -18.15 -15.70 -1.54
C GLU A 164 -16.97 -16.56 -1.08
N LEU A 165 -17.16 -17.88 -1.00
CA LEU A 165 -16.10 -18.81 -0.63
C LEU A 165 -15.24 -19.15 -1.84
N CYS A 166 -14.10 -18.47 -1.96
CA CYS A 166 -13.13 -18.72 -3.02
C CYS A 166 -12.21 -19.87 -2.65
N PRO A 167 -12.09 -20.93 -3.48
CA PRO A 167 -11.18 -22.03 -3.22
C PRO A 167 -9.69 -21.62 -3.33
N CYS A 168 -8.82 -22.53 -2.94
CA CYS A 168 -7.37 -22.33 -3.10
C CYS A 168 -7.02 -22.01 -4.56
N ASN A 169 -6.10 -21.06 -4.78
CA ASN A 169 -5.68 -20.59 -6.11
C ASN A 169 -6.80 -20.01 -7.01
N TRP A 170 -7.93 -19.65 -6.44
CA TRP A 170 -9.03 -19.06 -7.20
C TRP A 170 -8.59 -17.77 -7.91
N HIS A 171 -9.05 -17.62 -9.15
CA HIS A 171 -8.88 -16.39 -9.94
C HIS A 171 -10.24 -15.84 -10.37
N LYS A 172 -10.28 -14.52 -10.59
CA LYS A 172 -11.48 -13.83 -11.03
C LYS A 172 -12.06 -14.45 -12.31
N GLY A 173 -13.33 -14.83 -12.24
CA GLY A 173 -14.04 -15.51 -13.33
C GLY A 173 -14.18 -17.02 -13.16
N GLU A 174 -13.52 -17.60 -12.16
CA GLU A 174 -13.70 -19.01 -11.79
C GLU A 174 -14.90 -19.19 -10.85
N GLU A 175 -15.40 -20.41 -10.75
CA GLU A 175 -16.51 -20.75 -9.85
C GLU A 175 -16.09 -20.67 -8.38
N THR A 176 -17.01 -20.19 -7.55
CA THR A 176 -16.87 -20.16 -6.10
C THR A 176 -17.52 -21.39 -5.46
N LEU A 177 -17.18 -21.68 -4.20
CA LEU A 177 -17.76 -22.82 -3.49
C LEU A 177 -19.18 -22.48 -3.01
N LYS A 178 -20.13 -23.36 -3.30
CA LYS A 178 -21.49 -23.30 -2.76
C LYS A 178 -21.53 -24.10 -1.46
N VAL A 179 -21.95 -23.45 -0.38
CA VAL A 179 -22.27 -24.18 0.86
C VAL A 179 -23.66 -24.77 0.68
N ALA A 180 -23.74 -26.09 0.80
CA ALA A 180 -25.00 -26.81 0.73
C ALA A 180 -25.85 -26.60 2.00
#